data_828e3f5b24311097e79f27fe402a4fef
#
_entry.id   828e3f5b24311097e79f27fe402a4fef
#
_cell.length_a   1.000
_cell.length_b   1.000
_cell.length_c   1.000
_cell.angle_alpha   90.00
_cell.angle_beta   90.00
_cell.angle_gamma   90.00
#
_symmetry.space_group_name_H-M   'P 1'
#
loop_
_entity.id
_entity.type
_entity.pdbx_description
1 polymer ?
#
loop_
_entity_poly.entity_id
_entity_poly.type
_entity_poly.pdbx_seq_one_letter_code
_entity_poly.pdbx_strand_id
1 'polypeptide(L)'
;MKTKQILMAGALALSMVLSGGMLTGCSNSSTKDTKTTEVAKKKEVKTIGQKTKDSKSLKITNSTGKKITVFKTKSSSEESFSDNLLDDGDAVKNKEERTLYYTVKENDKLDVKVGLQDQDKTFVFKDVDTTDTKKVDVSLKEDKVNLDVTKKDGSTAMSLS
;
A
#
# COMPACT_ATOMS: atom_id res chain seq x y z
N MET A 1 -24.10 21.88 31.92
CA MET A 1 -24.06 23.23 31.30
C MET A 1 -22.82 23.29 30.44
N LYS A 2 -22.95 23.43 29.27
CA LYS A 2 -22.94 24.28 28.08
C LYS A 2 -22.46 23.50 26.86
N THR A 3 -23.41 23.20 26.05
CA THR A 3 -23.30 22.82 24.64
C THR A 3 -22.58 23.92 23.86
N LYS A 4 -21.67 23.54 22.96
CA LYS A 4 -21.33 24.38 21.80
C LYS A 4 -21.33 23.52 20.53
N GLN A 5 -22.42 23.56 19.84
CA GLN A 5 -22.53 23.21 18.43
C GLN A 5 -21.83 24.30 17.62
N ILE A 6 -21.02 23.91 16.67
CA ILE A 6 -20.63 24.76 15.56
C ILE A 6 -20.99 24.03 14.27
N LEU A 7 -22.11 24.48 13.71
CA LEU A 7 -22.50 24.28 12.32
C LEU A 7 -21.62 25.18 11.47
N MET A 8 -20.96 24.64 10.45
CA MET A 8 -20.58 25.40 9.27
C MET A 8 -20.95 24.62 8.02
N ALA A 9 -22.04 25.08 7.44
CA ALA A 9 -22.43 24.81 6.07
C ALA A 9 -21.56 25.65 5.14
N GLY A 10 -21.07 25.05 4.07
CA GLY A 10 -20.37 25.75 2.99
C GLY A 10 -20.70 25.05 1.68
N ALA A 11 -21.60 25.69 0.94
CA ALA A 11 -22.16 25.21 -0.32
C ALA A 11 -21.28 25.52 -1.52
N LEU A 12 -21.44 24.67 -2.56
CA LEU A 12 -21.51 25.00 -4.00
C LEU A 12 -20.31 25.59 -4.72
N ALA A 13 -19.86 24.86 -5.75
CA ALA A 13 -19.82 25.40 -7.12
C ALA A 13 -19.75 24.25 -8.15
N LEU A 14 -20.86 24.00 -8.79
CA LEU A 14 -20.95 23.39 -10.12
C LEU A 14 -20.40 24.38 -11.15
N SER A 15 -19.50 23.95 -11.99
CA SER A 15 -19.25 24.58 -13.29
C SER A 15 -19.16 23.54 -14.38
N MET A 16 -20.32 23.35 -15.06
CA MET A 16 -20.37 22.73 -16.38
C MET A 16 -19.82 23.70 -17.41
N VAL A 17 -18.87 23.25 -18.20
CA VAL A 17 -18.54 23.90 -19.47
C VAL A 17 -18.80 22.89 -20.59
N LEU A 18 -19.94 23.03 -21.21
CA LEU A 18 -20.27 22.50 -22.53
C LEU A 18 -19.70 23.49 -23.56
N SER A 19 -18.81 23.06 -24.39
CA SER A 19 -18.56 23.72 -25.66
C SER A 19 -18.51 22.69 -26.76
N GLY A 20 -19.58 22.66 -27.54
CA GLY A 20 -19.69 21.95 -28.78
C GLY A 20 -18.86 22.60 -29.87
N GLY A 21 -18.39 21.80 -30.77
CA GLY A 21 -17.74 22.21 -32.00
C GLY A 21 -17.90 21.12 -33.04
N MET A 22 -18.99 21.20 -33.80
CA MET A 22 -19.15 20.45 -35.07
C MET A 22 -18.26 21.11 -36.12
N LEU A 23 -17.47 20.32 -36.82
CA LEU A 23 -17.05 20.62 -38.16
C LEU A 23 -17.10 19.34 -39.00
N THR A 24 -18.07 19.34 -39.91
CA THR A 24 -18.22 18.45 -41.05
C THR A 24 -17.12 18.72 -42.07
N GLY A 25 -16.52 17.65 -42.58
CA GLY A 25 -15.61 17.71 -43.73
C GLY A 25 -15.42 16.34 -44.29
N CYS A 26 -16.18 15.98 -45.34
CA CYS A 26 -15.97 14.79 -46.15
C CYS A 26 -14.74 14.98 -47.03
N SER A 27 -13.88 13.97 -47.19
CA SER A 27 -13.50 13.40 -48.48
C SER A 27 -12.40 12.35 -48.39
N ASN A 28 -12.75 11.16 -48.72
CA ASN A 28 -12.17 10.14 -49.62
C ASN A 28 -10.71 9.66 -49.47
N SER A 29 -10.69 8.35 -49.32
CA SER A 29 -9.80 7.32 -49.87
C SER A 29 -8.45 6.99 -49.22
N SER A 30 -8.41 5.70 -48.91
CA SER A 30 -7.28 4.77 -49.00
C SER A 30 -6.37 4.51 -47.83
N THR A 31 -6.58 3.29 -47.34
CA THR A 31 -5.60 2.27 -46.93
C THR A 31 -4.75 2.49 -45.67
N LYS A 32 -5.03 1.55 -44.74
CA LYS A 32 -4.08 0.84 -43.86
C LYS A 32 -3.36 1.66 -42.79
N ASP A 33 -3.68 1.30 -41.66
CA ASP A 33 -3.03 0.78 -40.48
C ASP A 33 -3.72 1.30 -39.20
N THR A 34 -4.66 0.49 -38.75
CA THR A 34 -5.25 0.66 -37.44
C THR A 34 -4.19 0.31 -36.39
N LYS A 35 -3.39 1.28 -36.02
CA LYS A 35 -2.58 1.18 -34.80
C LYS A 35 -3.49 1.50 -33.65
N THR A 36 -4.16 0.46 -33.12
CA THR A 36 -4.87 0.50 -31.85
C THR A 36 -3.86 0.91 -30.78
N THR A 37 -3.88 2.17 -30.41
CA THR A 37 -3.17 2.63 -29.24
C THR A 37 -3.93 2.06 -28.05
N GLU A 38 -3.54 0.89 -27.59
CA GLU A 38 -3.89 0.42 -26.26
C GLU A 38 -3.40 1.48 -25.28
N VAL A 39 -4.34 2.27 -24.78
CA VAL A 39 -4.13 3.08 -23.58
C VAL A 39 -3.88 2.07 -22.48
N ALA A 40 -2.64 1.77 -22.20
CA ALA A 40 -2.23 0.98 -21.06
C ALA A 40 -2.83 1.68 -19.83
N LYS A 41 -3.90 1.11 -19.28
CA LYS A 41 -4.43 1.50 -17.97
C LYS A 41 -3.27 1.42 -17.01
N LYS A 42 -2.72 2.58 -16.63
CA LYS A 42 -1.71 2.72 -15.61
C LYS A 42 -2.29 2.06 -14.35
N LYS A 43 -1.84 0.86 -14.05
CA LYS A 43 -2.26 0.12 -12.86
C LYS A 43 -1.95 1.02 -11.68
N GLU A 44 -2.99 1.47 -10.98
CA GLU A 44 -2.84 2.26 -9.78
C GLU A 44 -2.06 1.42 -8.77
N VAL A 45 -0.82 1.83 -8.50
CA VAL A 45 0.07 1.09 -7.59
C VAL A 45 -0.38 1.41 -6.17
N LYS A 46 -1.16 0.50 -5.59
CA LYS A 46 -1.58 0.61 -4.20
C LYS A 46 -0.36 0.49 -3.28
N THR A 47 -0.34 1.31 -2.24
CA THR A 47 0.74 1.36 -1.25
C THR A 47 0.24 0.92 0.13
N ILE A 48 1.16 0.66 1.04
CA ILE A 48 0.93 0.50 2.48
C ILE A 48 1.61 1.71 3.12
N GLY A 49 0.83 2.56 3.79
CA GLY A 49 1.31 3.84 4.31
C GLY A 49 1.54 4.89 3.23
N GLN A 50 1.85 6.09 3.67
CA GLN A 50 2.03 7.26 2.82
C GLN A 50 3.50 7.58 2.64
N LYS A 51 3.86 7.97 1.42
CA LYS A 51 5.21 8.46 1.12
C LYS A 51 5.41 9.85 1.71
N THR A 52 6.35 9.96 2.64
CA THR A 52 6.80 11.23 3.20
C THR A 52 8.25 11.48 2.82
N LYS A 53 8.77 12.67 3.17
CA LYS A 53 10.17 13.04 2.89
C LYS A 53 11.17 12.10 3.57
N ASP A 54 10.84 11.62 4.77
CA ASP A 54 11.74 10.80 5.60
C ASP A 54 11.39 9.31 5.58
N SER A 55 10.37 8.92 4.78
CA SER A 55 10.00 7.52 4.68
C SER A 55 10.97 6.72 3.84
N LYS A 56 11.33 5.54 4.33
CA LYS A 56 11.96 4.47 3.57
C LYS A 56 10.88 3.67 2.85
N SER A 57 11.25 2.86 1.89
CA SER A 57 10.32 2.01 1.17
C SER A 57 10.88 0.62 0.94
N LEU A 58 10.00 -0.37 0.98
CA LEU A 58 10.31 -1.75 0.59
C LEU A 58 9.08 -2.43 -0.02
N LYS A 59 9.30 -3.51 -0.75
CA LYS A 59 8.22 -4.28 -1.35
C LYS A 59 7.71 -5.33 -0.38
N ILE A 60 6.38 -5.39 -0.22
CA ILE A 60 5.68 -6.39 0.59
C ILE A 60 4.85 -7.24 -0.35
N THR A 61 5.01 -8.56 -0.29
CA THR A 61 4.15 -9.53 -0.96
C THR A 61 3.34 -10.28 0.09
N ASN A 62 2.05 -10.47 -0.16
CA ASN A 62 1.19 -11.29 0.68
C ASN A 62 1.05 -12.69 0.11
N SER A 63 1.64 -13.69 0.73
CA SER A 63 1.54 -15.12 0.37
C SER A 63 0.82 -15.96 1.45
N THR A 64 -0.01 -15.31 2.28
CA THR A 64 -0.67 -16.00 3.41
C THR A 64 -1.88 -16.84 3.00
N GLY A 65 -2.39 -16.70 1.78
CA GLY A 65 -3.68 -17.27 1.37
C GLY A 65 -4.90 -16.46 1.84
N LYS A 66 -4.72 -15.50 2.75
CA LYS A 66 -5.75 -14.62 3.31
C LYS A 66 -5.46 -13.17 2.95
N LYS A 67 -6.41 -12.25 3.22
CA LYS A 67 -6.14 -10.82 3.11
C LYS A 67 -5.42 -10.32 4.37
N ILE A 68 -4.46 -9.42 4.20
CA ILE A 68 -3.90 -8.65 5.31
C ILE A 68 -4.77 -7.40 5.48
N THR A 69 -5.37 -7.25 6.65
CA THR A 69 -6.29 -6.15 6.99
C THR A 69 -5.69 -5.16 7.99
N VAL A 70 -4.64 -5.57 8.69
CA VAL A 70 -3.87 -4.72 9.60
C VAL A 70 -2.40 -4.79 9.21
N PHE A 71 -1.80 -3.62 9.02
CA PHE A 71 -0.37 -3.47 8.82
C PHE A 71 0.11 -2.25 9.58
N LYS A 72 0.90 -2.47 10.64
CA LYS A 72 1.43 -1.41 11.50
C LYS A 72 2.93 -1.56 11.65
N THR A 73 3.63 -0.46 11.84
CA THR A 73 5.08 -0.45 12.03
C THR A 73 5.47 0.44 13.20
N LYS A 74 6.65 0.22 13.73
CA LYS A 74 7.34 1.14 14.65
C LYS A 74 8.85 0.94 14.58
N SER A 75 9.62 1.92 15.03
CA SER A 75 11.03 1.68 15.34
C SER A 75 11.14 0.76 16.56
N SER A 76 12.15 -0.09 16.61
CA SER A 76 12.35 -1.02 17.73
C SER A 76 12.49 -0.31 19.09
N SER A 77 12.99 0.92 19.11
CA SER A 77 13.10 1.76 20.30
C SER A 77 11.81 2.49 20.70
N GLU A 78 10.76 2.44 19.89
CA GLU A 78 9.48 3.07 20.18
C GLU A 78 8.57 2.14 21.00
N GLU A 79 7.74 2.71 21.86
CA GLU A 79 6.81 1.94 22.70
C GLU A 79 5.56 1.50 21.94
N SER A 80 5.05 2.36 21.04
CA SER A 80 3.77 2.16 20.38
C SER A 80 3.91 1.96 18.87
N PHE A 81 3.09 1.08 18.34
CA PHE A 81 2.94 0.95 16.87
C PHE A 81 2.20 2.15 16.28
N SER A 82 2.45 2.41 15.01
CA SER A 82 1.67 3.37 14.20
C SER A 82 0.17 3.01 14.20
N ASP A 83 -0.66 3.93 13.72
CA ASP A 83 -1.99 3.56 13.27
C ASP A 83 -1.92 2.52 12.14
N ASN A 84 -3.07 1.96 11.75
CA ASN A 84 -3.10 1.04 10.62
C ASN A 84 -2.66 1.80 9.36
N LEU A 85 -1.62 1.29 8.68
CA LEU A 85 -1.08 1.89 7.46
C LEU A 85 -1.91 1.57 6.22
N LEU A 86 -2.91 0.70 6.34
CA LEU A 86 -3.92 0.45 5.31
C LEU A 86 -5.10 1.40 5.55
N ASP A 87 -5.62 1.98 4.48
CA ASP A 87 -6.82 2.81 4.54
C ASP A 87 -8.04 1.98 4.99
N ASP A 88 -9.06 2.67 5.50
CA ASP A 88 -10.28 2.02 5.96
C ASP A 88 -10.93 1.21 4.82
N GLY A 89 -11.17 -0.06 5.10
CA GLY A 89 -11.74 -1.00 4.13
C GLY A 89 -10.76 -1.51 3.08
N ASP A 90 -9.50 -1.05 3.08
CA ASP A 90 -8.46 -1.61 2.21
C ASP A 90 -7.79 -2.84 2.84
N ALA A 91 -7.27 -3.70 1.98
CA ALA A 91 -6.54 -4.89 2.40
C ALA A 91 -5.56 -5.34 1.31
N VAL A 92 -4.43 -5.90 1.71
CA VAL A 92 -3.49 -6.53 0.78
C VAL A 92 -4.00 -7.92 0.46
N LYS A 93 -4.42 -8.15 -0.77
CA LYS A 93 -4.96 -9.45 -1.23
C LYS A 93 -3.87 -10.51 -1.29
N ASN A 94 -4.28 -11.77 -1.25
CA ASN A 94 -3.32 -12.87 -1.47
C ASN A 94 -2.63 -12.73 -2.84
N LYS A 95 -1.31 -12.94 -2.87
CA LYS A 95 -0.42 -12.75 -4.02
C LYS A 95 -0.29 -11.31 -4.53
N GLU A 96 -0.82 -10.34 -3.79
CA GLU A 96 -0.65 -8.92 -4.11
C GLU A 96 0.70 -8.42 -3.58
N GLU A 97 1.42 -7.67 -4.41
CA GLU A 97 2.62 -6.93 -4.03
C GLU A 97 2.27 -5.45 -3.89
N ARG A 98 2.71 -4.83 -2.79
CA ARG A 98 2.60 -3.39 -2.54
C ARG A 98 3.92 -2.80 -2.09
N THR A 99 4.08 -1.51 -2.28
CA THR A 99 5.18 -0.76 -1.67
C THR A 99 4.76 -0.29 -0.28
N LEU A 100 5.48 -0.73 0.74
CA LEU A 100 5.38 -0.21 2.10
C LEU A 100 6.22 1.07 2.21
N TYR A 101 5.62 2.15 2.69
CA TYR A 101 6.32 3.34 3.18
C TYR A 101 6.30 3.34 4.70
N TYR A 102 7.47 3.45 5.31
CA TYR A 102 7.64 3.41 6.75
C TYR A 102 8.75 4.34 7.21
N THR A 103 8.67 4.75 8.46
CA THR A 103 9.73 5.54 9.11
C THR A 103 10.38 4.68 10.19
N VAL A 104 11.69 4.72 10.27
CA VAL A 104 12.48 4.06 11.31
C VAL A 104 13.64 4.99 11.69
N LYS A 105 13.90 5.13 12.98
CA LYS A 105 15.01 5.95 13.49
C LYS A 105 16.35 5.41 13.00
N GLU A 106 17.32 6.29 12.96
CA GLU A 106 18.69 5.91 12.60
C GLU A 106 19.22 4.84 13.56
N ASN A 107 19.82 3.79 13.02
CA ASN A 107 20.33 2.61 13.73
C ASN A 107 19.27 1.71 14.42
N ASP A 108 17.97 2.01 14.26
CA ASP A 108 16.91 1.14 14.74
C ASP A 108 16.54 0.08 13.70
N LYS A 109 15.96 -1.00 14.17
CA LYS A 109 15.29 -2.00 13.36
C LYS A 109 13.80 -1.71 13.27
N LEU A 110 13.10 -2.37 12.39
CA LEU A 110 11.68 -2.21 12.18
C LEU A 110 10.91 -3.30 12.92
N ASP A 111 9.99 -2.92 13.78
CA ASP A 111 8.97 -3.85 14.28
C ASP A 111 7.74 -3.77 13.37
N VAL A 112 7.19 -4.92 13.03
CA VAL A 112 6.03 -5.05 12.13
C VAL A 112 4.92 -5.81 12.84
N LYS A 113 3.68 -5.31 12.72
CA LYS A 113 2.48 -5.99 13.19
C LYS A 113 1.54 -6.23 12.02
N VAL A 114 1.13 -7.49 11.85
CA VAL A 114 0.26 -7.93 10.76
C VAL A 114 -1.01 -8.57 11.33
N GLY A 115 -2.17 -8.20 10.81
CA GLY A 115 -3.44 -8.87 11.08
C GLY A 115 -4.02 -9.44 9.78
N LEU A 116 -4.49 -10.67 9.85
CA LEU A 116 -5.13 -11.37 8.72
C LEU A 116 -6.65 -11.30 8.85
N GLN A 117 -7.33 -11.29 7.72
CA GLN A 117 -8.79 -11.42 7.67
C GLN A 117 -9.24 -12.73 8.35
N ASP A 118 -10.33 -12.67 9.09
CA ASP A 118 -10.93 -13.80 9.80
C ASP A 118 -10.01 -14.39 10.90
N GLN A 119 -9.12 -13.56 11.47
CA GLN A 119 -8.32 -13.91 12.63
C GLN A 119 -8.39 -12.78 13.65
N ASP A 120 -8.78 -13.11 14.89
CA ASP A 120 -8.88 -12.14 16.00
C ASP A 120 -7.52 -11.73 16.58
N LYS A 121 -6.46 -12.38 16.15
CA LYS A 121 -5.08 -12.11 16.62
C LYS A 121 -4.26 -11.39 15.58
N THR A 122 -3.31 -10.59 16.06
CA THR A 122 -2.25 -10.00 15.24
C THR A 122 -0.92 -10.68 15.51
N PHE A 123 -0.06 -10.69 14.52
CA PHE A 123 1.29 -11.26 14.56
C PHE A 123 2.30 -10.13 14.64
N VAL A 124 3.25 -10.24 15.56
CA VAL A 124 4.27 -9.19 15.80
C VAL A 124 5.65 -9.76 15.49
N PHE A 125 6.35 -9.09 14.60
CA PHE A 125 7.73 -9.38 14.23
C PHE A 125 8.60 -8.27 14.78
N LYS A 126 9.57 -8.61 15.59
CA LYS A 126 10.51 -7.67 16.19
C LYS A 126 11.84 -7.67 15.47
N ASP A 127 12.51 -6.53 15.53
CA ASP A 127 13.88 -6.38 15.06
C ASP A 127 14.10 -6.81 13.59
N VAL A 128 13.12 -6.56 12.72
CA VAL A 128 13.24 -6.84 11.30
C VAL A 128 14.32 -5.94 10.70
N ASP A 129 15.40 -6.55 10.23
CA ASP A 129 16.48 -5.81 9.59
C ASP A 129 16.09 -5.47 8.14
N THR A 130 15.80 -4.19 7.92
CA THR A 130 15.42 -3.66 6.61
C THR A 130 16.61 -3.11 5.81
N THR A 131 17.82 -3.19 6.34
CA THR A 131 19.05 -2.75 5.64
C THR A 131 19.26 -3.61 4.40
N ASP A 132 19.43 -2.96 3.26
CA ASP A 132 19.59 -3.62 1.96
C ASP A 132 18.51 -4.64 1.59
N THR A 133 17.34 -4.50 2.20
CA THR A 133 16.18 -5.35 1.89
C THR A 133 15.60 -4.96 0.54
N LYS A 134 15.42 -5.97 -0.32
CA LYS A 134 14.77 -5.87 -1.62
C LYS A 134 13.26 -6.05 -1.51
N LYS A 135 12.83 -7.06 -0.76
CA LYS A 135 11.43 -7.39 -0.54
C LYS A 135 11.23 -8.19 0.73
N VAL A 136 10.00 -8.17 1.22
CA VAL A 136 9.52 -9.02 2.31
C VAL A 136 8.30 -9.79 1.81
N ASP A 137 8.28 -11.08 2.03
CA ASP A 137 7.13 -11.94 1.76
C ASP A 137 6.48 -12.34 3.09
N VAL A 138 5.19 -12.03 3.23
CA VAL A 138 4.39 -12.44 4.39
C VAL A 138 3.73 -13.75 4.04
N SER A 139 4.11 -14.84 4.68
CA SER A 139 3.60 -16.18 4.43
C SER A 139 2.93 -16.78 5.67
N LEU A 140 2.02 -17.73 5.45
CA LEU A 140 1.36 -18.48 6.52
C LEU A 140 1.73 -19.96 6.36
N LYS A 141 2.39 -20.54 7.37
CA LYS A 141 2.77 -21.95 7.40
C LYS A 141 2.40 -22.51 8.78
N GLU A 142 1.66 -23.61 8.81
CA GLU A 142 1.28 -24.28 10.07
C GLU A 142 0.67 -23.33 11.11
N ASP A 143 -0.26 -22.46 10.68
CA ASP A 143 -0.91 -21.41 11.51
C ASP A 143 0.04 -20.36 12.10
N LYS A 144 1.28 -20.32 11.64
CA LYS A 144 2.25 -19.27 11.98
C LYS A 144 2.47 -18.35 10.80
N VAL A 145 2.44 -17.06 11.06
CA VAL A 145 2.84 -16.06 10.06
C VAL A 145 4.35 -15.88 10.12
N ASN A 146 4.97 -15.86 8.96
CA ASN A 146 6.41 -15.65 8.80
C ASN A 146 6.65 -14.43 7.93
N LEU A 147 7.74 -13.72 8.19
CA LEU A 147 8.30 -12.71 7.30
C LEU A 147 9.60 -13.24 6.68
N ASP A 148 9.55 -13.51 5.39
CA ASP A 148 10.70 -13.93 4.61
C ASP A 148 11.34 -12.69 3.98
N VAL A 149 12.45 -12.23 4.55
CA VAL A 149 13.18 -11.03 4.11
C VAL A 149 14.21 -11.41 3.06
N THR A 150 14.10 -10.88 1.86
CA THR A 150 15.09 -11.05 0.79
C THR A 150 15.94 -9.79 0.67
N LYS A 151 17.24 -9.91 0.80
CA LYS A 151 18.22 -8.84 0.64
C LYS A 151 18.55 -8.59 -0.85
N LYS A 152 19.22 -7.48 -1.14
CA LYS A 152 19.65 -7.13 -2.50
C LYS A 152 20.69 -8.10 -3.07
N ASP A 153 21.51 -8.70 -2.23
CA ASP A 153 22.51 -9.72 -2.58
C ASP A 153 21.89 -11.12 -2.82
N GLY A 154 20.57 -11.26 -2.63
CA GLY A 154 19.84 -12.51 -2.79
C GLY A 154 19.78 -13.38 -1.53
N SER A 155 20.45 -13.01 -0.45
CA SER A 155 20.33 -13.72 0.82
C SER A 155 18.93 -13.57 1.40
N THR A 156 18.48 -14.56 2.19
CA THR A 156 17.17 -14.55 2.83
C THR A 156 17.32 -14.73 4.33
N ALA A 157 16.50 -14.00 5.09
CA ALA A 157 16.33 -14.15 6.53
C ALA A 157 14.85 -14.33 6.85
N MET A 158 14.54 -15.21 7.80
CA MET A 158 13.17 -15.45 8.25
C MET A 158 12.98 -14.86 9.64
N SER A 159 11.89 -14.12 9.83
CA SER A 159 11.44 -13.67 11.14
C SER A 159 10.14 -14.39 11.48
N LEU A 160 10.08 -14.99 12.67
CA LEU A 160 8.92 -15.71 13.19
C LEU A 160 8.14 -14.81 14.16
N SER A 161 6.80 -14.90 14.11
CA SER A 161 5.91 -14.20 15.05
C SER A 161 5.74 -14.95 16.36
#